data_ffebea4d38f3aebc79279641d21f6344
#
_entry.id   ffebea4d38f3aebc79279641d21f6344
#
_cell.length_a   1.000
_cell.length_b   1.000
_cell.length_c   1.000
_cell.angle_alpha   90.00
_cell.angle_beta   90.00
_cell.angle_gamma   90.00
#
_symmetry.space_group_name_H-M   'P 1'
#
loop_
_entity.id
_entity.type
_entity.pdbx_description
1 polymer ?
#
loop_
_entity_poly.entity_id
_entity_poly.type
_entity_poly.pdbx_seq_one_letter_code
_entity_poly.pdbx_strand_id
1 'polypeptide(L)'
;ARELQNEIRQSLTFGRMNGQNRADLYPGLLVDIILKKDQRSGKRTRGVVKDLLTSAPYHSRGIKVRLEDGQIGRVVEIAEED
;
A
#
# COMPACT_ATOMS: atom_id res chain seq x y z
N ALA A 1 -8.86 7.86 27.13
CA ALA A 1 -8.73 6.45 26.81
C ALA A 1 -8.85 6.20 25.34
N ARG A 2 -9.83 6.83 24.72
CA ARG A 2 -10.03 6.64 23.31
C ARG A 2 -8.86 7.19 22.50
N GLU A 3 -8.39 8.34 22.89
CA GLU A 3 -7.26 8.95 22.19
C GLU A 3 -6.03 8.10 22.33
N LEU A 4 -5.85 7.53 23.50
CA LEU A 4 -4.70 6.67 23.72
C LEU A 4 -4.76 5.45 22.81
N GLN A 5 -5.93 4.90 22.67
CA GLN A 5 -6.09 3.74 21.79
C GLN A 5 -5.79 4.10 20.35
N ASN A 6 -6.19 5.28 19.93
CA ASN A 6 -5.90 5.73 18.58
C ASN A 6 -4.41 5.83 18.34
N GLU A 7 -3.70 6.36 19.32
CA GLU A 7 -2.25 6.48 19.17
C GLU A 7 -1.59 5.12 19.09
N ILE A 8 -2.03 4.20 19.93
CA ILE A 8 -1.46 2.87 19.90
C ILE A 8 -1.75 2.21 18.56
N ARG A 9 -2.97 2.35 18.10
CA ARG A 9 -3.34 1.77 16.82
C ARG A 9 -2.51 2.34 15.69
N GLN A 10 -2.30 3.64 15.71
CA GLN A 10 -1.48 4.26 14.68
C GLN A 10 -0.07 3.73 14.68
N SER A 11 0.50 3.56 15.85
CA SER A 11 1.84 3.02 15.94
C SER A 11 1.91 1.62 15.36
N LEU A 12 0.94 0.78 15.70
CA LEU A 12 0.95 -0.58 15.24
C LEU A 12 0.73 -0.67 13.74
N THR A 13 -0.24 0.08 13.22
CA THR A 13 -0.48 0.05 11.80
C THR A 13 0.65 0.71 11.02
N PHE A 14 1.25 1.72 11.61
CA PHE A 14 2.30 2.45 10.95
C PHE A 14 3.43 1.53 10.51
N GLY A 15 3.81 0.60 11.37
CA GLY A 15 4.89 -0.31 11.04
C GLY A 15 4.52 -1.36 10.02
N ARG A 16 3.22 -1.53 9.74
CA ARG A 16 2.79 -2.58 8.83
C ARG A 16 2.19 -2.06 7.54
N MET A 17 2.07 -0.76 7.39
CA MET A 17 1.33 -0.19 6.28
C MET A 17 2.21 0.21 5.12
N ASN A 18 3.27 -0.54 4.91
CA ASN A 18 4.20 -0.20 3.84
C ASN A 18 3.98 -0.99 2.55
N GLY A 19 3.05 -1.94 2.58
CA GLY A 19 2.70 -2.66 1.36
C GLY A 19 3.70 -3.71 0.94
N GLN A 20 4.56 -4.17 1.84
CA GLN A 20 5.54 -5.19 1.51
C GLN A 20 4.99 -6.60 1.63
N ASN A 21 3.95 -6.79 2.41
CA ASN A 21 3.35 -8.11 2.63
C ASN A 21 2.09 -8.23 1.81
N ARG A 22 2.06 -9.28 0.99
CA ARG A 22 0.90 -9.50 0.13
C ARG A 22 -0.37 -9.73 0.94
N ALA A 23 -0.24 -10.30 2.13
CA ALA A 23 -1.39 -10.58 2.96
C ALA A 23 -2.11 -9.32 3.44
N ASP A 24 -1.44 -8.19 3.42
CA ASP A 24 -2.03 -6.93 3.85
C ASP A 24 -2.78 -6.22 2.74
N LEU A 25 -2.75 -6.77 1.54
CA LEU A 25 -3.33 -6.12 0.36
C LEU A 25 -4.43 -6.98 -0.22
N TYR A 26 -5.44 -6.32 -0.80
CA TYR A 26 -6.54 -7.03 -1.43
C TYR A 26 -7.23 -6.09 -2.41
N PRO A 27 -7.95 -6.63 -3.38
CA PRO A 27 -8.70 -5.79 -4.32
C PRO A 27 -9.71 -4.93 -3.56
N GLY A 28 -9.76 -3.66 -3.92
CA GLY A 28 -10.63 -2.72 -3.25
C GLY A 28 -9.94 -1.85 -2.22
N LEU A 29 -8.70 -2.17 -1.89
CA LEU A 29 -7.96 -1.41 -0.88
C LEU A 29 -7.37 -0.15 -1.50
N LEU A 30 -7.46 0.96 -0.78
CA LEU A 30 -6.87 2.22 -1.22
C LEU A 30 -5.41 2.26 -0.82
N VAL A 31 -4.53 2.50 -1.77
CA VAL A 31 -3.10 2.47 -1.53
C VAL A 31 -2.40 3.59 -2.27
N ASP A 32 -1.18 3.88 -1.84
CA ASP A 32 -0.26 4.74 -2.56
C ASP A 32 0.78 3.86 -3.22
N ILE A 33 0.97 4.05 -4.51
CA ILE A 33 1.96 3.28 -5.26
C ILE A 33 2.95 4.23 -5.91
N ILE A 34 4.09 3.67 -6.29
CA ILE A 34 5.07 4.40 -7.09
C ILE A 34 5.12 3.74 -8.44
N LEU A 35 4.78 4.49 -9.48
CA LEU A 35 4.81 4.00 -10.84
C LEU A 35 6.26 3.82 -11.26
N LYS A 36 6.48 2.97 -12.26
CA LYS A 36 7.83 2.72 -12.73
C LYS A 36 8.52 4.01 -13.14
N LYS A 37 7.81 4.90 -13.80
CA LYS A 37 8.38 6.16 -14.27
C LYS A 37 8.69 7.13 -13.16
N ASP A 38 8.14 6.89 -11.96
CA ASP A 38 8.30 7.80 -10.83
C ASP A 38 9.25 7.26 -9.78
N GLN A 39 9.95 6.18 -10.07
CA GLN A 39 10.81 5.57 -9.06
C GLN A 39 11.93 6.49 -8.60
N ARG A 40 12.43 7.33 -9.47
CA ARG A 40 13.51 8.25 -9.11
C ARG A 40 13.01 9.36 -8.19
N SER A 41 11.87 9.93 -8.54
CA SER A 41 11.36 11.07 -7.78
C SER A 41 10.64 10.63 -6.52
N GLY A 42 10.18 9.37 -6.48
CA GLY A 42 9.40 8.90 -5.35
C GLY A 42 7.99 9.44 -5.36
N LYS A 43 7.53 9.98 -6.48
CA LYS A 43 6.17 10.50 -6.57
C LYS A 43 5.18 9.37 -6.34
N ARG A 44 4.18 9.63 -5.53
CA ARG A 44 3.17 8.64 -5.19
C ARG A 44 1.90 8.85 -5.98
N THR A 45 1.27 7.75 -6.36
CA THR A 45 -0.01 7.77 -7.05
C THR A 45 -0.98 6.99 -6.18
N ARG A 46 -2.08 7.62 -5.78
CA ARG A 46 -3.07 6.97 -4.94
C ARG A 46 -4.17 6.37 -5.80
N GLY A 47 -4.60 5.16 -5.44
CA GLY A 47 -5.66 4.52 -6.16
C GLY A 47 -6.11 3.26 -5.46
N VAL A 48 -7.13 2.63 -6.03
CA VAL A 48 -7.74 1.44 -5.47
C VAL A 48 -7.17 0.22 -6.18
N VAL A 49 -6.76 -0.77 -5.41
CA VAL A 49 -6.19 -1.99 -5.96
C VAL A 49 -7.25 -2.78 -6.72
N LYS A 50 -6.89 -3.21 -7.91
CA LYS A 50 -7.70 -4.13 -8.69
C LYS A 50 -7.13 -5.54 -8.63
N ASP A 51 -5.84 -5.66 -8.88
CA ASP A 51 -5.16 -6.96 -8.90
C ASP A 51 -3.83 -6.87 -8.19
N LEU A 52 -3.45 -7.97 -7.57
CA LEU A 52 -2.11 -8.12 -7.00
C LEU A 52 -1.27 -8.86 -8.01
N LEU A 53 -0.21 -8.23 -8.50
CA LEU A 53 0.62 -8.80 -9.55
C LEU A 53 1.83 -9.54 -9.02
N THR A 54 2.23 -9.28 -7.78
CA THR A 54 3.31 -10.02 -7.14
C THR A 54 2.71 -11.26 -6.49
N SER A 55 3.20 -12.44 -6.87
CA SER A 55 2.69 -13.67 -6.29
C SER A 55 3.39 -14.05 -5.00
N ALA A 56 4.59 -13.53 -4.78
CA ALA A 56 5.33 -13.83 -3.55
C ALA A 56 4.63 -13.20 -2.35
N PRO A 57 4.72 -13.84 -1.18
CA PRO A 57 4.07 -13.28 0.02
C PRO A 57 4.71 -12.01 0.52
N TYR A 58 5.95 -11.72 0.13
CA TYR A 58 6.68 -10.56 0.60
C TYR A 58 7.57 -10.03 -0.51
N HIS A 59 7.69 -8.71 -0.58
CA HIS A 59 8.64 -8.07 -1.50
C HIS A 59 9.19 -6.83 -0.82
N SER A 60 10.51 -6.74 -0.75
CA SER A 60 11.15 -5.67 0.02
C SER A 60 10.84 -4.28 -0.53
N ARG A 61 10.56 -4.17 -1.81
CA ARG A 61 10.24 -2.89 -2.44
C ARG A 61 8.75 -2.63 -2.55
N GLY A 62 7.93 -3.52 -2.00
CA GLY A 62 6.49 -3.40 -2.08
C GLY A 62 5.89 -4.33 -3.09
N ILE A 63 4.68 -4.76 -2.81
CA ILE A 63 3.93 -5.65 -3.69
C ILE A 63 3.50 -4.86 -4.92
N LYS A 64 3.70 -5.43 -6.09
CA LYS A 64 3.28 -4.79 -7.33
C LYS A 64 1.79 -5.04 -7.54
N VAL A 65 1.06 -3.99 -7.82
CA VAL A 65 -0.38 -4.08 -8.02
C VAL A 65 -0.81 -3.31 -9.24
N ARG A 66 -1.99 -3.64 -9.72
CA ARG A 66 -2.67 -2.87 -10.76
C ARG A 66 -3.85 -2.16 -10.09
N LEU A 67 -3.96 -0.88 -10.34
CA LEU A 67 -5.08 -0.10 -9.84
C LEU A 67 -6.29 -0.24 -10.76
N GLU A 68 -7.45 0.17 -10.26
CA GLU A 68 -8.67 0.06 -11.04
C GLU A 68 -8.64 0.88 -12.31
N ASP A 69 -7.83 1.94 -12.33
CA ASP A 69 -7.68 2.76 -13.52
C ASP A 69 -6.61 2.22 -14.48
N GLY A 70 -6.02 1.09 -14.16
CA GLY A 70 -5.05 0.44 -15.04
C GLY A 70 -3.61 0.76 -14.77
N GLN A 71 -3.32 1.69 -13.87
CA GLN A 71 -1.94 2.01 -13.54
C GLN A 71 -1.31 0.91 -12.70
N ILE A 72 -0.03 0.68 -12.92
CA ILE A 72 0.70 -0.39 -12.26
C ILE A 72 1.91 0.19 -11.53
N GLY A 73 2.10 -0.24 -10.29
CA GLY A 73 3.23 0.20 -9.51
C GLY A 73 3.36 -0.62 -8.25
N ARG A 74 4.36 -0.27 -7.43
CA ARG A 74 4.58 -0.95 -6.17
C ARG A 74 3.99 -0.16 -5.03
N VAL A 75 3.30 -0.86 -4.15
CA VAL A 75 2.65 -0.23 -3.00
C VAL A 75 3.72 0.22 -2.01
N VAL A 76 3.66 1.48 -1.62
CA VAL A 76 4.57 2.02 -0.62
C VAL A 76 3.84 2.34 0.68
N GLU A 77 2.53 2.49 0.61
CA GLU A 77 1.76 2.77 1.81
C GLU A 77 0.31 2.41 1.57
N ILE A 78 -0.33 1.90 2.60
CA ILE A 78 -1.76 1.61 2.56
C ILE A 78 -2.48 2.84 3.07
N ALA A 79 -3.30 3.43 2.21
CA ALA A 79 -4.00 4.68 2.52
C ALA A 79 -5.39 4.36 3.03
N GLU A 80 -5.45 3.56 4.05
CA GLU A 80 -6.72 3.12 4.59
C GLU A 80 -7.34 4.24 5.40
N GLU A 81 -8.64 4.43 5.20
CA GLU A 81 -9.36 5.42 5.96
C GLU A 81 -10.52 4.78 6.66
N ASP A 82 -10.85 5.29 7.80
CA ASP A 82 -11.99 4.77 8.56
C ASP A 82 -13.25 5.53 8.30
#